data_18fc752e82f0ee1f2bc1e093a36840fd
#
_entry.id   18fc752e82f0ee1f2bc1e093a36840fd
#
_cell.length_a   1.000
_cell.length_b   1.000
_cell.length_c   1.000
_cell.angle_alpha   90.00
_cell.angle_beta   90.00
_cell.angle_gamma   90.00
#
_symmetry.space_group_name_H-M   'P 1'
#
loop_
_entity.id
_entity.type
_entity.pdbx_description
1 polymer ?
#
loop_
_entity_poly.entity_id
_entity_poly.type
_entity_poly.pdbx_seq_one_letter_code
_entity_poly.pdbx_strand_id
1 'polypeptide(L)'
;MRAEIARAQDCISRVTGSSPRFFRAPAGLRNPFLEPVLESLQLRLASWTRRGFDTVRGDADVVYQRLANPLRGGDILLLHDGNAALTAAGQPVILSVLPPLLEALRVRGLTPIVLRAALA
;
A
#
# COMPACT_ATOMS: atom_id res chain seq x y z
N MET A 1 15.81 0.55 -15.69
CA MET A 1 14.39 0.50 -15.30
C MET A 1 13.70 -0.81 -15.72
N ARG A 2 13.45 -1.09 -17.03
CA ARG A 2 12.73 -2.32 -17.44
C ARG A 2 13.39 -3.61 -16.90
N ALA A 3 14.70 -3.74 -17.06
CA ALA A 3 15.44 -4.92 -16.59
C ALA A 3 15.38 -5.12 -15.07
N GLU A 4 15.34 -4.05 -14.30
CA GLU A 4 15.22 -4.11 -12.84
C GLU A 4 13.84 -4.58 -12.41
N ILE A 5 12.79 -4.05 -13.04
CA ILE A 5 11.40 -4.46 -12.78
C ILE A 5 11.22 -5.94 -13.16
N ALA A 6 11.74 -6.36 -14.32
CA ALA A 6 11.69 -7.75 -14.76
C ALA A 6 12.41 -8.69 -13.78
N ARG A 7 13.62 -8.33 -13.31
CA ARG A 7 14.34 -9.13 -12.30
C ARG A 7 13.56 -9.27 -10.99
N ALA A 8 12.92 -8.18 -10.54
CA ALA A 8 12.08 -8.24 -9.34
C ALA A 8 10.86 -9.15 -9.56
N GLN A 9 10.21 -9.06 -10.71
CA GLN A 9 9.09 -9.92 -11.10
C GLN A 9 9.49 -11.40 -11.12
N ASP A 10 10.64 -11.72 -11.71
CA ASP A 10 11.18 -13.09 -11.75
C ASP A 10 11.52 -13.61 -10.36
N CYS A 11 12.11 -12.77 -9.51
CA CYS A 11 12.45 -13.13 -8.14
C CYS A 11 11.20 -13.47 -7.33
N ILE A 12 10.19 -12.61 -7.39
CA ILE A 12 8.91 -12.82 -6.70
C ILE A 12 8.22 -14.08 -7.22
N SER A 13 8.18 -14.26 -8.54
CA SER A 13 7.55 -15.44 -9.16
C SER A 13 8.19 -16.74 -8.70
N ARG A 14 9.51 -16.77 -8.60
CA ARG A 14 10.26 -17.95 -8.11
C ARG A 14 9.94 -18.29 -6.65
N VAL A 15 9.81 -17.27 -5.81
CA VAL A 15 9.55 -17.46 -4.37
C VAL A 15 8.09 -17.80 -4.08
N THR A 16 7.16 -17.14 -4.78
CA THR A 16 5.72 -17.25 -4.50
C THR A 16 4.99 -18.25 -5.37
N GLY A 17 5.62 -18.73 -6.44
CA GLY A 17 4.98 -19.59 -7.44
C GLY A 17 3.98 -18.85 -8.35
N SER A 18 3.88 -17.52 -8.25
CA SER A 18 2.95 -16.74 -9.09
C SER A 18 3.53 -15.40 -9.49
N SER A 19 3.29 -14.99 -10.74
CA SER A 19 3.75 -13.71 -11.24
C SER A 19 3.02 -12.53 -10.59
N PRO A 20 3.74 -11.47 -10.18
CA PRO A 20 3.12 -10.22 -9.77
C PRO A 20 2.26 -9.65 -10.89
N ARG A 21 1.16 -9.01 -10.54
CA ARG A 21 0.25 -8.33 -11.48
C ARG A 21 0.29 -6.82 -11.31
N PHE A 22 0.84 -6.35 -10.20
CA PHE A 22 0.85 -4.94 -9.85
C PHE A 22 2.26 -4.46 -9.55
N PHE A 23 2.51 -3.21 -9.90
CA PHE A 23 3.71 -2.47 -9.57
C PHE A 23 3.31 -1.18 -8.84
N ARG A 24 4.02 -0.85 -7.76
CA ARG A 24 3.88 0.42 -7.08
C ARG A 24 5.18 1.20 -7.19
N ALA A 25 5.10 2.41 -7.74
CA ALA A 25 6.26 3.27 -7.89
C ALA A 25 6.78 3.69 -6.49
N PRO A 26 8.09 3.57 -6.22
CA PRO A 26 8.68 4.08 -4.98
C PRO A 26 8.31 5.54 -4.75
N ALA A 27 7.90 5.88 -3.53
CA ALA A 27 7.42 7.21 -3.13
C ALA A 27 6.27 7.78 -4.00
N GLY A 28 5.64 6.97 -4.84
CA GLY A 28 4.63 7.42 -5.79
C GLY A 28 5.18 8.19 -6.99
N LEU A 29 6.49 8.18 -7.17
CA LEU A 29 7.14 8.90 -8.27
C LEU A 29 6.84 8.22 -9.60
N ARG A 30 6.23 8.97 -10.51
CA ARG A 30 5.88 8.52 -11.86
C ARG A 30 6.66 9.31 -12.90
N ASN A 31 7.04 8.64 -13.95
CA ASN A 31 7.61 9.28 -15.14
C ASN A 31 6.89 8.76 -16.40
N PRO A 32 6.91 9.50 -17.50
CA PRO A 32 6.15 9.13 -18.71
C PRO A 32 6.61 7.82 -19.37
N PHE A 33 7.79 7.32 -19.02
CA PHE A 33 8.33 6.06 -19.58
C PHE A 33 7.93 4.83 -18.74
N LEU A 34 7.35 5.02 -17.55
CA LEU A 34 7.03 3.92 -16.66
C LEU A 34 5.87 3.06 -17.19
N GLU A 35 4.78 3.69 -17.60
CA GLU A 35 3.58 2.96 -18.04
C GLU A 35 3.83 2.03 -19.24
N PRO A 36 4.51 2.46 -20.32
CA PRO A 36 4.85 1.56 -21.42
C PRO A 36 5.73 0.38 -21.00
N VAL A 37 6.63 0.59 -20.03
CA VAL A 37 7.47 -0.49 -19.48
C VAL A 37 6.61 -1.49 -18.71
N LEU A 38 5.72 -1.02 -17.84
CA LEU A 38 4.82 -1.89 -17.08
C LEU A 38 3.90 -2.68 -18.00
N GLU A 39 3.34 -2.06 -19.02
CA GLU A 39 2.51 -2.71 -20.02
C GLU A 39 3.28 -3.84 -20.73
N SER A 40 4.53 -3.57 -21.16
CA SER A 40 5.40 -4.58 -21.78
C SER A 40 5.73 -5.78 -20.87
N LEU A 41 5.57 -5.61 -19.56
CA LEU A 41 5.78 -6.65 -18.53
C LEU A 41 4.46 -7.21 -17.97
N GLN A 42 3.32 -6.82 -18.54
CA GLN A 42 1.98 -7.19 -18.08
C GLN A 42 1.70 -6.82 -16.62
N LEU A 43 2.29 -5.70 -16.19
CA LEU A 43 2.08 -5.13 -14.86
C LEU A 43 1.13 -3.94 -14.93
N ARG A 44 0.29 -3.79 -13.92
CA ARG A 44 -0.59 -2.64 -13.73
C ARG A 44 -0.04 -1.74 -12.65
N LEU A 45 -0.02 -0.43 -12.89
CA LEU A 45 0.38 0.53 -11.86
C LEU A 45 -0.69 0.60 -10.77
N ALA A 46 -0.28 0.38 -9.53
CA ALA A 46 -1.13 0.52 -8.35
C ALA A 46 -0.63 1.66 -7.47
N SER A 47 -1.44 2.69 -7.32
CA SER A 47 -1.23 3.79 -6.39
C SER A 47 -2.06 3.58 -5.11
N TRP A 48 -2.36 4.66 -4.44
CA TRP A 48 -3.23 4.69 -3.27
C TRP A 48 -4.17 5.89 -3.35
N THR A 49 -5.29 5.82 -2.63
CA THR A 49 -6.22 6.94 -2.48
C THR A 49 -6.03 7.66 -1.16
N ARG A 50 -5.49 6.94 -0.14
CA ARG A 50 -5.24 7.49 1.19
C ARG A 50 -3.89 7.03 1.73
N ARG A 51 -3.20 7.95 2.39
CA ARG A 51 -1.95 7.67 3.11
C ARG A 51 -1.93 8.39 4.46
N GLY A 52 -1.45 7.69 5.49
CA GLY A 52 -1.34 8.21 6.85
C GLY A 52 -0.04 8.97 7.12
N PHE A 53 0.97 8.82 6.27
CA PHE A 53 2.36 9.24 6.52
C PHE A 53 2.96 8.56 7.76
N ASP A 54 2.61 7.31 7.97
CA ASP A 54 3.02 6.46 9.08
C ASP A 54 4.52 6.19 9.18
N THR A 55 5.31 6.51 8.14
CA THR A 55 6.78 6.47 8.19
C THR A 55 7.41 7.74 8.76
N VAL A 56 6.64 8.82 8.90
CA VAL A 56 7.13 10.14 9.34
C VAL A 56 6.41 10.61 10.61
N ARG A 57 5.14 10.24 10.78
CA ARG A 57 4.30 10.68 11.89
C ARG A 57 4.13 9.58 12.91
N GLY A 58 4.59 9.84 14.14
CA GLY A 58 4.45 8.95 15.28
C GLY A 58 3.16 9.13 16.09
N ASP A 59 2.32 10.10 15.73
CA ASP A 59 1.00 10.30 16.36
C ASP A 59 -0.04 9.41 15.70
N ALA A 60 -0.51 8.40 16.43
CA ALA A 60 -1.44 7.41 15.92
C ALA A 60 -2.80 7.99 15.54
N ASP A 61 -3.29 9.00 16.27
CA ASP A 61 -4.57 9.63 15.97
C ASP A 61 -4.50 10.42 14.67
N VAL A 62 -3.41 11.14 14.44
CA VAL A 62 -3.18 11.88 13.19
C VAL A 62 -3.10 10.92 12.00
N VAL A 63 -2.35 9.83 12.14
CA VAL A 63 -2.23 8.80 11.08
C VAL A 63 -3.60 8.17 10.81
N TYR A 64 -4.32 7.78 11.86
CA TYR A 64 -5.65 7.19 11.74
C TYR A 64 -6.64 8.12 11.04
N GLN A 65 -6.71 9.39 11.44
CA GLN A 65 -7.64 10.37 10.84
C GLN A 65 -7.38 10.57 9.34
N ARG A 66 -6.12 10.57 8.93
CA ARG A 66 -5.76 10.66 7.50
C ARG A 66 -6.21 9.46 6.68
N LEU A 67 -6.19 8.28 7.26
CA LEU A 67 -6.60 7.04 6.61
C LEU A 67 -8.12 6.86 6.62
N ALA A 68 -8.76 7.14 7.75
CA ALA A 68 -10.14 6.76 8.02
C ALA A 68 -11.18 7.85 7.75
N ASN A 69 -10.79 9.11 7.54
CA ASN A 69 -11.75 10.21 7.42
C ASN A 69 -11.67 10.96 6.08
N PRO A 70 -12.67 10.81 5.22
CA PRO A 70 -13.71 9.79 5.18
C PRO A 70 -13.21 8.50 4.51
N LEU A 71 -13.50 7.34 5.09
CA LEU A 71 -13.16 6.03 4.53
C LEU A 71 -14.35 5.51 3.70
N ARG A 72 -14.08 5.08 2.47
CA ARG A 72 -15.11 4.66 1.49
C ARG A 72 -14.75 3.35 0.82
N GLY A 73 -15.75 2.63 0.35
CA GLY A 73 -15.55 1.50 -0.55
C GLY A 73 -14.77 1.92 -1.80
N GLY A 74 -13.80 1.09 -2.22
CA GLY A 74 -12.90 1.40 -3.32
C GLY A 74 -11.63 2.16 -2.91
N ASP A 75 -11.51 2.62 -1.66
CA ASP A 75 -10.27 3.22 -1.18
C ASP A 75 -9.11 2.22 -1.16
N ILE A 76 -7.95 2.68 -1.56
CA ILE A 76 -6.68 1.95 -1.46
C ILE A 76 -5.83 2.66 -0.41
N LEU A 77 -5.59 1.97 0.71
CA LEU A 77 -4.84 2.52 1.83
C LEU A 77 -3.36 2.17 1.71
N LEU A 78 -2.48 3.15 1.92
CA LEU A 78 -1.04 2.95 2.01
C LEU A 78 -0.59 2.97 3.45
N LEU A 79 -0.01 1.87 3.88
CA LEU A 79 0.57 1.64 5.20
C LEU A 79 1.92 0.94 5.05
N HIS A 80 2.77 1.02 6.06
CA HIS A 80 4.12 0.43 6.04
C HIS A 80 4.32 -0.46 7.27
N ASP A 81 4.82 -1.67 7.05
CA ASP A 81 5.25 -2.60 8.09
C ASP A 81 6.71 -2.37 8.51
N GLY A 82 7.53 -1.85 7.61
CA GLY A 82 8.92 -1.43 7.87
C GLY A 82 9.07 0.09 7.89
N ASN A 83 10.05 0.59 8.64
CA ASN A 83 10.33 2.03 8.77
C ASN A 83 9.16 2.88 9.29
N ALA A 84 8.23 2.29 10.02
CA ALA A 84 7.17 3.04 10.67
C ALA A 84 7.77 4.01 11.70
N ALA A 85 7.23 5.22 11.78
CA ALA A 85 7.57 6.16 12.84
C ALA A 85 7.19 5.56 14.20
N LEU A 86 7.91 5.96 15.25
CA LEU A 86 7.63 5.50 16.59
C LEU A 86 6.67 6.45 17.31
N THR A 87 5.79 5.88 18.11
CA THR A 87 4.98 6.63 19.06
C THR A 87 5.83 7.17 20.21
N ALA A 88 5.27 8.02 21.06
CA ALA A 88 5.93 8.49 22.28
C ALA A 88 6.36 7.33 23.21
N ALA A 89 5.67 6.18 23.14
CA ALA A 89 6.02 4.97 23.89
C ALA A 89 7.09 4.09 23.21
N GLY A 90 7.65 4.53 22.06
CA GLY A 90 8.68 3.79 21.32
C GLY A 90 8.16 2.59 20.49
N GLN A 91 6.86 2.50 20.29
CA GLN A 91 6.23 1.46 19.48
C GLN A 91 6.03 1.93 18.04
N PRO A 92 6.15 1.05 17.03
CA PRO A 92 5.76 1.40 15.67
C PRO A 92 4.31 1.91 15.62
N VAL A 93 4.11 3.11 15.09
CA VAL A 93 2.79 3.77 15.08
C VAL A 93 1.71 2.93 14.40
N ILE A 94 2.09 2.12 13.42
CA ILE A 94 1.16 1.25 12.71
C ILE A 94 0.44 0.26 13.63
N LEU A 95 1.10 -0.21 14.69
CA LEU A 95 0.50 -1.14 15.67
C LEU A 95 -0.63 -0.49 16.47
N SER A 96 -0.55 0.83 16.68
CA SER A 96 -1.60 1.60 17.33
C SER A 96 -2.72 2.03 16.37
N VAL A 97 -2.42 2.13 15.08
CA VAL A 97 -3.37 2.56 14.04
C VAL A 97 -4.25 1.43 13.54
N LEU A 98 -3.69 0.22 13.38
CA LEU A 98 -4.41 -0.91 12.78
C LEU A 98 -5.69 -1.31 13.52
N PRO A 99 -5.72 -1.49 14.85
CA PRO A 99 -6.94 -1.91 15.54
C PRO A 99 -8.12 -0.95 15.33
N PRO A 100 -8.01 0.37 15.55
CA PRO A 100 -9.10 1.30 15.31
C PRO A 100 -9.46 1.42 13.82
N LEU A 101 -8.50 1.24 12.91
CA LEU A 101 -8.76 1.24 11.48
C LEU A 101 -9.62 0.04 11.06
N LEU A 102 -9.29 -1.15 11.56
CA LEU A 102 -10.08 -2.37 11.30
C LEU A 102 -11.49 -2.26 11.87
N GLU A 103 -11.64 -1.67 13.06
CA GLU A 103 -12.96 -1.42 13.64
C GLU A 103 -13.76 -0.40 12.81
N ALA A 104 -13.12 0.66 12.32
CA ALA A 104 -13.77 1.62 11.43
C ALA A 104 -14.25 0.98 10.12
N LEU A 105 -13.50 0.05 9.56
CA LEU A 105 -13.91 -0.75 8.40
C LEU A 105 -15.14 -1.59 8.74
N ARG A 106 -15.09 -2.33 9.85
CA ARG A 106 -16.19 -3.18 10.31
C ARG A 106 -17.49 -2.41 10.51
N VAL A 107 -17.43 -1.28 11.20
CA VAL A 107 -18.60 -0.41 11.48
C VAL A 107 -19.22 0.13 10.18
N ARG A 108 -18.39 0.38 9.16
CA ARG A 108 -18.86 0.86 7.85
C ARG A 108 -19.27 -0.26 6.90
N GLY A 109 -19.20 -1.51 7.31
CA GLY A 109 -19.50 -2.65 6.44
C GLY A 109 -18.51 -2.81 5.29
N LEU A 110 -17.27 -2.33 5.46
CA LEU A 110 -16.21 -2.43 4.47
C LEU A 110 -15.29 -3.63 4.78
N THR A 111 -14.96 -4.38 3.75
CA THR A 111 -14.07 -5.55 3.88
C THR A 111 -12.73 -5.24 3.21
N PRO A 112 -11.60 -5.34 3.93
CA PRO A 112 -10.29 -5.22 3.30
C PRO A 112 -10.03 -6.44 2.41
N ILE A 113 -9.59 -6.18 1.18
CA ILE A 113 -9.24 -7.22 0.22
C ILE A 113 -7.91 -6.89 -0.45
N VAL A 114 -7.27 -7.89 -1.00
CA VAL A 114 -6.02 -7.70 -1.77
C VAL A 114 -6.34 -7.17 -3.18
N LEU A 115 -5.44 -6.37 -3.75
CA LEU A 115 -5.61 -5.78 -5.09
C LEU A 115 -5.93 -6.84 -6.17
N ARG A 116 -5.32 -8.02 -6.08
CA ARG A 116 -5.55 -9.11 -7.02
C ARG A 116 -7.01 -9.58 -7.03
N ALA A 117 -7.68 -9.58 -5.89
CA ALA A 117 -9.09 -9.92 -5.79
C ALA A 117 -9.99 -8.75 -6.23
N ALA A 118 -9.58 -7.51 -5.93
CA ALA A 118 -10.37 -6.32 -6.29
C ALA A 118 -10.38 -6.05 -7.80
N LEU A 119 -9.30 -6.40 -8.50
CA LEU A 119 -9.07 -6.06 -9.90
C LEU A 119 -8.80 -7.33 -10.75
N ALA A 120 -9.46 -8.38 -10.41
CA ALA A 120 -9.36 -9.66 -11.12
C ALA A 120 -9.89 -9.56 -12.57
#